data_2d00ad561e2b820ff2c81283d3504e0d
#
_entry.id   2d00ad561e2b820ff2c81283d3504e0d
#
_cell.length_a   1.000
_cell.length_b   1.000
_cell.length_c   1.000
_cell.angle_alpha   90.00
_cell.angle_beta   90.00
_cell.angle_gamma   90.00
#
_symmetry.space_group_name_H-M   'P 1'
#
loop_
_entity.id
_entity.type
_entity.pdbx_description
1 polymer ?
#
loop_
_entity_poly.entity_id
_entity_poly.type
_entity_poly.pdbx_seq_one_letter_code
_entity_poly.pdbx_strand_id
1 'polypeptide(L)'
;MPVPVPRQRAIPAVESGQAPAAVPAQGGGPLKEEANRTEAAAPNSGGTTLTLLLIEDDPAGSPVLPELRDASGTSIRVRTARNLTEAGRLLTDDVHCILLDLALPAPGGKETEDELAVLRHVLEIAPRHAVLALTASGDAERGAEAVRVGAQDYLFRDELDGRLLSRAIRYAVERKRSLTVERKLAEGRMRAQENRRLERGLLPTPLLEGSALRFAARYRPGRSRALLGGDFYDTVRTPDGTVHAMIGDVCGHGPDEAALGVELRIAWRALTLAGLCGDQLLGTLQEVLEHERSDEEIFATLCTVDITPDGRRAGVCLAGHPAPLLARPGRPAELLPYDNNGPALGMLEGARWPRTQVELGAEWSLMLYTDGLIEGRVGSGGERLGQEGMLEMVRRQLGEGLGGEALLRAAVNEVREMNGGELTDDVALVLLDRQG
;
A
#
# COMPACT_ATOMS: atom_id res chain seq x y z
N MET A 1 -25.70 -25.05 -39.48
CA MET A 1 -24.38 -25.66 -39.24
C MET A 1 -23.84 -25.05 -37.94
N PRO A 2 -23.62 -25.82 -36.90
CA PRO A 2 -23.10 -25.29 -35.63
C PRO A 2 -21.58 -25.07 -35.72
N VAL A 3 -21.12 -23.94 -35.16
CA VAL A 3 -19.71 -23.53 -35.04
C VAL A 3 -19.03 -24.38 -33.94
N PRO A 4 -17.82 -24.92 -34.17
CA PRO A 4 -17.13 -25.72 -33.15
C PRO A 4 -16.52 -24.87 -32.06
N VAL A 5 -16.75 -25.29 -30.78
CA VAL A 5 -16.16 -24.73 -29.59
C VAL A 5 -14.71 -25.23 -29.45
N PRO A 6 -13.71 -24.34 -29.15
CA PRO A 6 -12.33 -24.79 -28.97
C PRO A 6 -12.16 -25.52 -27.63
N ARG A 7 -11.45 -26.65 -27.67
CA ARG A 7 -11.09 -27.47 -26.51
C ARG A 7 -10.05 -26.72 -25.61
N GLN A 8 -10.33 -26.64 -24.34
CA GLN A 8 -9.39 -26.19 -23.33
C GLN A 8 -8.15 -27.10 -23.28
N ARG A 9 -6.97 -26.51 -23.38
CA ARG A 9 -5.70 -27.19 -23.13
C ARG A 9 -5.46 -27.29 -21.62
N ALA A 10 -5.15 -28.50 -21.16
CA ALA A 10 -4.79 -28.80 -19.78
C ALA A 10 -3.46 -28.12 -19.42
N ILE A 11 -3.40 -27.55 -18.20
CA ILE A 11 -2.20 -27.00 -17.60
C ILE A 11 -1.40 -28.16 -16.99
N PRO A 12 -0.10 -28.31 -17.24
CA PRO A 12 0.72 -29.32 -16.57
C PRO A 12 0.98 -28.97 -15.11
N ALA A 13 0.92 -29.99 -14.25
CA ALA A 13 1.24 -29.91 -12.83
C ALA A 13 2.73 -29.59 -12.62
N VAL A 14 3.03 -28.68 -11.70
CA VAL A 14 4.39 -28.35 -11.25
C VAL A 14 4.81 -29.37 -10.21
N GLU A 15 5.85 -30.14 -10.49
CA GLU A 15 6.52 -31.04 -9.56
C GLU A 15 7.28 -30.25 -8.48
N SER A 16 7.10 -30.69 -7.24
CA SER A 16 7.78 -30.18 -6.05
C SER A 16 9.26 -30.61 -6.04
N GLY A 17 10.17 -29.66 -6.24
CA GLY A 17 11.61 -29.86 -6.13
C GLY A 17 12.10 -29.89 -4.68
N GLN A 18 12.97 -30.85 -4.41
CA GLN A 18 13.63 -31.15 -3.16
C GLN A 18 14.53 -30.01 -2.63
N ALA A 19 14.59 -29.88 -1.30
CA ALA A 19 15.51 -29.01 -0.58
C ALA A 19 16.98 -29.52 -0.70
N PRO A 20 17.98 -28.62 -0.82
CA PRO A 20 19.38 -29.03 -0.79
C PRO A 20 19.89 -29.21 0.64
N ALA A 21 20.77 -30.23 0.78
CA ALA A 21 21.39 -30.68 2.00
C ALA A 21 22.38 -29.68 2.63
N ALA A 22 22.48 -29.76 3.96
CA ALA A 22 23.40 -29.00 4.79
C ALA A 22 24.88 -29.36 4.54
N VAL A 23 25.76 -28.36 4.47
CA VAL A 23 27.21 -28.45 4.44
C VAL A 23 27.76 -28.26 5.86
N PRO A 24 28.73 -29.07 6.35
CA PRO A 24 29.25 -28.99 7.72
C PRO A 24 30.26 -27.85 7.89
N ALA A 25 30.22 -27.22 9.06
CA ALA A 25 31.13 -26.19 9.52
C ALA A 25 32.52 -26.79 9.84
N GLN A 26 33.60 -26.13 9.41
CA GLN A 26 34.94 -26.30 9.89
C GLN A 26 35.39 -25.11 10.74
N GLY A 27 36.08 -25.42 11.83
CA GLY A 27 36.41 -24.58 12.94
C GLY A 27 37.55 -23.57 12.72
N GLY A 28 37.60 -22.59 13.58
CA GLY A 28 38.69 -21.62 13.76
C GLY A 28 38.51 -20.88 15.09
N GLY A 29 39.54 -20.96 15.89
CA GLY A 29 39.65 -20.70 17.31
C GLY A 29 39.41 -19.26 17.82
N PRO A 30 39.66 -18.99 19.12
CA PRO A 30 39.00 -17.97 19.89
C PRO A 30 39.68 -16.60 19.81
N LEU A 31 38.90 -15.54 19.57
CA LEU A 31 39.30 -14.17 19.84
C LEU A 31 38.52 -13.60 21.03
N LYS A 32 39.28 -12.95 21.88
CA LYS A 32 38.98 -12.46 23.22
C LYS A 32 37.73 -11.58 23.29
N GLU A 33 36.88 -11.87 24.27
CA GLU A 33 35.86 -11.00 24.84
C GLU A 33 36.50 -9.74 25.44
N GLU A 34 36.13 -8.57 24.91
CA GLU A 34 36.12 -7.32 25.65
C GLU A 34 34.67 -6.95 25.96
N ALA A 35 34.39 -7.03 27.27
CA ALA A 35 33.08 -6.76 27.81
C ALA A 35 32.77 -5.25 27.69
N ASN A 36 31.82 -4.89 26.86
CA ASN A 36 31.12 -3.61 26.97
C ASN A 36 29.69 -3.93 27.43
N ARG A 37 29.48 -3.85 28.77
CA ARG A 37 28.15 -3.91 29.36
C ARG A 37 27.43 -2.61 29.04
N THR A 38 26.66 -2.62 28.00
CA THR A 38 25.54 -1.69 27.83
C THR A 38 24.32 -2.38 28.46
N GLU A 39 23.89 -1.91 29.58
CA GLU A 39 22.65 -2.31 30.23
C GLU A 39 21.51 -2.18 29.21
N ALA A 40 21.07 -3.31 28.70
CA ALA A 40 19.79 -3.41 28.02
C ALA A 40 18.72 -3.16 29.08
N ALA A 41 18.13 -1.97 29.03
CA ALA A 41 16.94 -1.64 29.77
C ALA A 41 15.90 -2.72 29.49
N ALA A 42 15.51 -3.47 30.48
CA ALA A 42 14.39 -4.38 30.44
C ALA A 42 13.15 -3.61 29.94
N PRO A 43 12.31 -4.20 29.08
CA PRO A 43 11.08 -3.54 28.70
C PRO A 43 10.26 -3.28 29.97
N ASN A 44 10.01 -2.02 30.26
CA ASN A 44 9.13 -1.57 31.30
C ASN A 44 7.80 -2.33 31.17
N SER A 45 7.58 -3.34 31.99
CA SER A 45 6.29 -3.94 32.25
C SER A 45 5.46 -2.95 33.11
N GLY A 46 5.15 -1.81 32.55
CA GLY A 46 4.11 -0.94 33.04
C GLY A 46 2.78 -1.68 32.82
N GLY A 47 2.40 -2.49 33.79
CA GLY A 47 1.12 -3.15 33.80
C GLY A 47 0.02 -2.10 33.64
N THR A 48 -0.64 -2.10 32.48
CA THR A 48 -1.79 -1.22 32.21
C THR A 48 -2.87 -1.60 33.23
N THR A 49 -3.18 -0.71 34.16
CA THR A 49 -4.26 -0.91 35.15
C THR A 49 -5.54 -1.14 34.39
N LEU A 50 -6.13 -2.33 34.53
CA LEU A 50 -7.39 -2.66 33.88
C LEU A 50 -8.53 -1.84 34.51
N THR A 51 -9.45 -1.36 33.69
CA THR A 51 -10.67 -0.65 34.12
C THR A 51 -11.89 -1.47 33.73
N LEU A 52 -12.70 -1.80 34.73
CA LEU A 52 -13.99 -2.47 34.57
C LEU A 52 -15.11 -1.45 34.69
N LEU A 53 -16.07 -1.47 33.79
CA LEU A 53 -17.35 -0.77 33.93
C LEU A 53 -18.42 -1.81 34.31
N LEU A 54 -18.92 -1.72 35.53
CA LEU A 54 -20.07 -2.53 35.99
C LEU A 54 -21.37 -1.78 35.69
N ILE A 55 -22.31 -2.44 35.06
CA ILE A 55 -23.64 -1.90 34.75
C ILE A 55 -24.68 -2.78 35.41
N GLU A 56 -25.27 -2.33 36.55
CA GLU A 56 -26.29 -2.99 37.31
C GLU A 56 -27.16 -1.98 38.08
N ASP A 57 -28.41 -2.30 38.37
CA ASP A 57 -29.38 -1.41 39.02
C ASP A 57 -29.11 -1.19 40.51
N ASP A 58 -28.59 -2.21 41.23
CA ASP A 58 -28.25 -2.14 42.66
C ASP A 58 -26.75 -2.47 42.89
N PRO A 59 -25.82 -1.54 42.64
CA PRO A 59 -24.40 -1.79 42.85
C PRO A 59 -24.03 -1.93 44.35
N ALA A 60 -24.89 -1.51 45.27
CA ALA A 60 -24.62 -1.62 46.71
C ALA A 60 -24.85 -3.06 47.23
N GLY A 61 -25.67 -3.85 46.51
CA GLY A 61 -25.90 -5.26 46.79
C GLY A 61 -24.85 -6.22 46.23
N SER A 62 -23.90 -5.72 45.46
CA SER A 62 -22.84 -6.53 44.84
C SER A 62 -21.65 -6.73 45.79
N PRO A 63 -21.43 -7.96 46.29
CA PRO A 63 -20.47 -8.19 47.39
C PRO A 63 -19.01 -8.15 46.96
N VAL A 64 -18.66 -7.84 45.70
CA VAL A 64 -17.43 -8.29 45.07
C VAL A 64 -16.40 -7.16 44.83
N LEU A 65 -16.78 -5.90 44.98
CA LEU A 65 -16.11 -4.85 44.24
C LEU A 65 -14.98 -4.03 44.92
N PRO A 66 -14.73 -4.05 46.23
CA PRO A 66 -13.73 -3.15 46.78
C PRO A 66 -12.25 -3.52 46.50
N GLU A 67 -11.95 -4.80 46.16
CA GLU A 67 -10.55 -5.26 46.09
C GLU A 67 -10.22 -6.17 44.91
N LEU A 68 -10.72 -5.87 43.74
CA LEU A 68 -10.33 -6.63 42.53
C LEU A 68 -8.87 -6.38 42.23
N ARG A 69 -8.09 -7.46 42.15
CA ARG A 69 -6.67 -7.42 41.73
C ARG A 69 -6.42 -8.36 40.58
N ASP A 70 -5.54 -7.97 39.66
CA ASP A 70 -5.11 -8.87 38.60
C ASP A 70 -4.11 -9.91 39.12
N ALA A 71 -3.62 -10.79 38.25
CA ALA A 71 -2.66 -11.85 38.63
C ALA A 71 -1.29 -11.31 39.07
N SER A 72 -0.97 -10.06 38.75
CA SER A 72 0.26 -9.38 39.20
C SER A 72 0.07 -8.69 40.58
N GLY A 73 -1.16 -8.71 41.13
CA GLY A 73 -1.54 -8.01 42.35
C GLY A 73 -1.93 -6.54 42.09
N THR A 74 -1.95 -6.07 40.85
CA THR A 74 -2.35 -4.71 40.49
C THR A 74 -3.87 -4.55 40.60
N SER A 75 -4.34 -3.47 41.26
CA SER A 75 -5.76 -3.19 41.42
C SER A 75 -6.44 -2.95 40.08
N ILE A 76 -7.61 -3.60 39.89
CA ILE A 76 -8.51 -3.31 38.78
C ILE A 76 -9.39 -2.14 39.20
N ARG A 77 -9.38 -1.07 38.42
CA ARG A 77 -10.26 0.08 38.66
C ARG A 77 -11.68 -0.27 38.28
N VAL A 78 -12.64 -0.08 39.19
CA VAL A 78 -14.06 -0.32 38.92
C VAL A 78 -14.80 1.01 38.85
N ARG A 79 -15.61 1.15 37.81
CA ARG A 79 -16.62 2.19 37.67
C ARG A 79 -17.99 1.53 37.66
N THR A 80 -18.98 2.16 38.22
CA THR A 80 -20.33 1.59 38.34
C THR A 80 -21.33 2.52 37.71
N ALA A 81 -22.24 1.97 36.90
CA ALA A 81 -23.37 2.65 36.31
C ALA A 81 -24.66 1.92 36.67
N ARG A 82 -25.70 2.65 37.08
CA ARG A 82 -27.00 2.11 37.48
C ARG A 82 -27.95 1.87 36.32
N ASN A 83 -27.63 2.38 35.16
CA ASN A 83 -28.44 2.25 33.95
C ASN A 83 -27.58 2.54 32.68
N LEU A 84 -28.14 2.27 31.53
CA LEU A 84 -27.43 2.45 30.24
C LEU A 84 -27.08 3.91 29.93
N THR A 85 -27.86 4.88 30.41
CA THR A 85 -27.59 6.31 30.22
C THR A 85 -26.36 6.75 30.99
N GLU A 86 -26.21 6.28 32.24
CA GLU A 86 -25.02 6.54 33.04
C GLU A 86 -23.80 5.78 32.49
N ALA A 87 -24.01 4.54 32.04
CA ALA A 87 -22.97 3.74 31.38
C ALA A 87 -22.38 4.46 30.16
N GLY A 88 -23.20 5.04 29.31
CA GLY A 88 -22.75 5.80 28.14
C GLY A 88 -21.84 7.00 28.48
N ARG A 89 -22.02 7.63 29.66
CA ARG A 89 -21.16 8.74 30.14
C ARG A 89 -19.83 8.25 30.73
N LEU A 90 -19.82 7.03 31.28
CA LEU A 90 -18.65 6.42 31.91
C LEU A 90 -17.84 5.55 30.93
N LEU A 91 -18.37 5.29 29.76
CA LEU A 91 -17.72 4.53 28.69
C LEU A 91 -16.71 5.40 27.95
N THR A 92 -15.47 5.36 28.43
CA THR A 92 -14.32 6.11 27.91
C THR A 92 -13.26 5.15 27.39
N ASP A 93 -12.29 5.62 26.62
CA ASP A 93 -11.25 4.77 25.99
C ASP A 93 -10.39 3.98 26.98
N ASP A 94 -10.37 4.36 28.26
CA ASP A 94 -9.65 3.65 29.33
C ASP A 94 -10.46 2.50 29.95
N VAL A 95 -11.73 2.30 29.59
CA VAL A 95 -12.51 1.13 29.95
C VAL A 95 -12.03 -0.06 29.11
N HIS A 96 -11.69 -1.17 29.76
CA HIS A 96 -11.20 -2.37 29.09
C HIS A 96 -12.25 -3.48 29.01
N CYS A 97 -13.10 -3.57 30.01
CA CYS A 97 -14.14 -4.59 30.11
C CYS A 97 -15.43 -4.00 30.69
N ILE A 98 -16.56 -4.50 30.22
CA ILE A 98 -17.89 -4.20 30.75
C ILE A 98 -18.43 -5.47 31.37
N LEU A 99 -18.91 -5.39 32.62
CA LEU A 99 -19.70 -6.42 33.24
C LEU A 99 -21.15 -5.93 33.25
N LEU A 100 -22.01 -6.58 32.49
CA LEU A 100 -23.39 -6.18 32.25
C LEU A 100 -24.37 -7.13 32.92
N ASP A 101 -25.19 -6.61 33.80
CA ASP A 101 -26.35 -7.36 34.34
C ASP A 101 -27.44 -7.51 33.28
N LEU A 102 -27.76 -8.76 32.95
CA LEU A 102 -28.82 -9.05 31.98
C LEU A 102 -30.24 -8.79 32.53
N ALA A 103 -30.41 -8.61 33.84
CA ALA A 103 -31.68 -8.26 34.44
C ALA A 103 -32.08 -6.79 34.23
N LEU A 104 -31.17 -5.94 33.74
CA LEU A 104 -31.47 -4.55 33.45
C LEU A 104 -32.58 -4.38 32.40
N PRO A 105 -33.44 -3.36 32.53
CA PRO A 105 -34.48 -3.11 31.55
C PRO A 105 -33.89 -2.67 30.20
N ALA A 106 -34.56 -3.07 29.15
CA ALA A 106 -34.19 -2.69 27.78
C ALA A 106 -34.24 -1.16 27.57
N PRO A 107 -33.44 -0.60 26.63
CA PRO A 107 -33.45 0.81 26.31
C PRO A 107 -34.85 1.29 25.89
N GLY A 108 -35.32 2.42 26.49
CA GLY A 108 -36.63 3.02 26.16
C GLY A 108 -37.81 2.51 26.97
N GLY A 109 -37.59 1.67 27.98
CA GLY A 109 -38.65 1.27 28.96
C GLY A 109 -39.83 0.49 28.37
N LYS A 110 -39.70 -0.05 27.16
CA LYS A 110 -40.68 -0.96 26.56
C LYS A 110 -40.38 -2.40 26.99
N GLU A 111 -41.40 -3.09 27.46
CA GLU A 111 -41.36 -4.55 27.59
C GLU A 111 -41.08 -5.12 26.18
N THR A 112 -39.86 -5.54 25.90
CA THR A 112 -39.48 -6.19 24.66
C THR A 112 -39.49 -7.70 24.91
N GLU A 113 -39.98 -8.48 23.93
CA GLU A 113 -39.89 -9.94 23.95
C GLU A 113 -38.40 -10.41 23.84
N ASP A 114 -37.44 -9.51 23.53
CA ASP A 114 -36.03 -9.83 23.45
C ASP A 114 -35.35 -9.68 24.81
N GLU A 115 -35.17 -10.80 25.49
CA GLU A 115 -34.50 -10.89 26.79
C GLU A 115 -33.04 -10.40 26.81
N LEU A 116 -32.39 -10.28 25.63
CA LEU A 116 -31.02 -9.82 25.47
C LEU A 116 -30.90 -8.43 24.80
N ALA A 117 -32.02 -7.69 24.72
CA ALA A 117 -32.03 -6.34 24.12
C ALA A 117 -31.01 -5.40 24.76
N VAL A 118 -30.80 -5.48 26.07
CA VAL A 118 -29.82 -4.70 26.81
C VAL A 118 -28.39 -5.03 26.36
N LEU A 119 -28.08 -6.30 26.17
CA LEU A 119 -26.77 -6.77 25.70
C LEU A 119 -26.51 -6.30 24.27
N ARG A 120 -27.46 -6.45 23.35
CA ARG A 120 -27.32 -5.99 21.96
C ARG A 120 -27.01 -4.50 21.90
N HIS A 121 -27.74 -3.70 22.68
CA HIS A 121 -27.49 -2.27 22.78
C HIS A 121 -26.08 -1.95 23.28
N VAL A 122 -25.61 -2.63 24.33
CA VAL A 122 -24.23 -2.41 24.84
C VAL A 122 -23.18 -2.81 23.81
N LEU A 123 -23.38 -3.92 23.08
CA LEU A 123 -22.46 -4.34 22.02
C LEU A 123 -22.40 -3.35 20.85
N GLU A 124 -23.51 -2.67 20.53
CA GLU A 124 -23.58 -1.62 19.51
C GLU A 124 -22.82 -0.36 19.93
N ILE A 125 -23.04 0.13 21.15
CA ILE A 125 -22.40 1.37 21.63
C ILE A 125 -20.94 1.16 22.06
N ALA A 126 -20.55 -0.06 22.40
CA ALA A 126 -19.21 -0.42 22.90
C ALA A 126 -18.52 -1.51 22.07
N PRO A 127 -18.40 -1.41 20.73
CA PRO A 127 -17.90 -2.49 19.86
C PRO A 127 -16.43 -2.85 20.10
N ARG A 128 -15.67 -1.96 20.74
CA ARG A 128 -14.25 -2.15 21.05
C ARG A 128 -13.98 -2.82 22.39
N HIS A 129 -14.97 -2.85 23.29
CA HIS A 129 -14.82 -3.31 24.67
C HIS A 129 -15.13 -4.80 24.79
N ALA A 130 -14.51 -5.48 25.73
CA ALA A 130 -14.91 -6.82 26.15
C ALA A 130 -16.18 -6.72 26.99
N VAL A 131 -17.18 -7.56 26.75
CA VAL A 131 -18.45 -7.60 27.51
C VAL A 131 -18.59 -8.94 28.18
N LEU A 132 -18.69 -8.96 29.49
CA LEU A 132 -19.09 -10.11 30.30
C LEU A 132 -20.56 -9.96 30.72
N ALA A 133 -21.34 -10.99 30.56
CA ALA A 133 -22.73 -11.01 31.00
C ALA A 133 -22.84 -11.50 32.46
N LEU A 134 -23.67 -10.85 33.27
CA LEU A 134 -24.00 -11.28 34.64
C LEU A 134 -25.45 -11.77 34.64
N THR A 135 -25.67 -12.97 35.13
CA THR A 135 -27.00 -13.61 35.20
C THR A 135 -27.25 -14.26 36.53
N ALA A 136 -28.52 -14.61 36.82
CA ALA A 136 -28.89 -15.32 38.05
C ALA A 136 -28.50 -16.80 37.96
N SER A 137 -28.23 -17.42 39.10
CA SER A 137 -28.02 -18.87 39.16
C SER A 137 -29.29 -19.62 38.78
N GLY A 138 -29.13 -20.53 37.86
CA GLY A 138 -30.25 -21.27 37.27
C GLY A 138 -30.63 -20.79 35.88
N ASP A 139 -30.11 -19.66 35.40
CA ASP A 139 -30.37 -19.11 34.07
C ASP A 139 -29.18 -19.30 33.11
N ALA A 140 -28.62 -20.51 33.12
CA ALA A 140 -27.45 -20.85 32.28
C ALA A 140 -27.76 -20.75 30.77
N GLU A 141 -29.00 -20.97 30.38
CA GLU A 141 -29.42 -20.91 28.98
C GLU A 141 -29.36 -19.49 28.46
N ARG A 142 -29.82 -18.51 29.24
CA ARG A 142 -29.71 -17.08 28.93
C ARG A 142 -28.23 -16.61 28.88
N GLY A 143 -27.40 -17.12 29.81
CA GLY A 143 -25.95 -16.86 29.78
C GLY A 143 -25.28 -17.39 28.51
N ALA A 144 -25.62 -18.64 28.12
CA ALA A 144 -25.10 -19.23 26.88
C ALA A 144 -25.57 -18.48 25.62
N GLU A 145 -26.83 -18.01 25.63
CA GLU A 145 -27.34 -17.17 24.54
C GLU A 145 -26.65 -15.83 24.46
N ALA A 146 -26.34 -15.19 25.59
CA ALA A 146 -25.58 -13.97 25.65
C ALA A 146 -24.19 -14.11 24.98
N VAL A 147 -23.51 -15.24 25.17
CA VAL A 147 -22.25 -15.53 24.48
C VAL A 147 -22.47 -15.69 22.98
N ARG A 148 -23.52 -16.33 22.52
CA ARG A 148 -23.88 -16.47 21.09
C ARG A 148 -24.16 -15.10 20.44
N VAL A 149 -24.77 -14.19 21.19
CA VAL A 149 -25.05 -12.81 20.73
C VAL A 149 -23.77 -11.94 20.64
N GLY A 150 -22.73 -12.24 21.45
CA GLY A 150 -21.45 -11.54 21.35
C GLY A 150 -20.76 -11.18 22.67
N ALA A 151 -21.30 -11.56 23.81
CA ALA A 151 -20.58 -11.50 25.08
C ALA A 151 -19.35 -12.42 25.02
N GLN A 152 -18.26 -12.05 25.69
CA GLN A 152 -17.05 -12.87 25.73
C GLN A 152 -17.20 -14.06 26.64
N ASP A 153 -18.00 -13.92 27.72
CA ASP A 153 -18.33 -14.95 28.68
C ASP A 153 -19.55 -14.52 29.50
N TYR A 154 -20.08 -15.43 30.33
CA TYR A 154 -21.10 -15.11 31.33
C TYR A 154 -20.69 -15.61 32.72
N LEU A 155 -21.21 -14.97 33.74
CA LEU A 155 -20.93 -15.26 35.14
C LEU A 155 -22.25 -15.32 35.93
N PHE A 156 -22.32 -16.22 36.91
CA PHE A 156 -23.43 -16.25 37.83
C PHE A 156 -23.22 -15.29 39.01
N ARG A 157 -24.24 -14.53 39.36
CA ARG A 157 -24.17 -13.50 40.39
C ARG A 157 -23.77 -14.05 41.77
N ASP A 158 -24.31 -15.19 42.17
CA ASP A 158 -24.08 -15.85 43.46
C ASP A 158 -22.77 -16.66 43.51
N GLU A 159 -22.18 -16.99 42.38
CA GLU A 159 -20.85 -17.63 42.31
C GLU A 159 -19.73 -16.61 42.13
N LEU A 160 -20.05 -15.32 42.06
CA LEU A 160 -19.12 -14.28 41.73
C LEU A 160 -18.18 -13.96 42.91
N ASP A 161 -16.94 -14.32 42.80
CA ASP A 161 -15.85 -13.88 43.71
C ASP A 161 -14.81 -13.03 42.97
N GLY A 162 -13.99 -12.29 43.74
CA GLY A 162 -12.99 -11.40 43.16
C GLY A 162 -11.93 -12.11 42.32
N ARG A 163 -11.63 -13.36 42.61
CA ARG A 163 -10.64 -14.17 41.89
C ARG A 163 -11.19 -14.64 40.54
N LEU A 164 -12.43 -15.13 40.55
CA LEU A 164 -13.13 -15.57 39.33
C LEU A 164 -13.31 -14.38 38.39
N LEU A 165 -13.82 -13.27 38.91
CA LEU A 165 -14.04 -12.05 38.12
C LEU A 165 -12.76 -11.49 37.53
N SER A 166 -11.68 -11.37 38.30
CA SER A 166 -10.40 -10.89 37.81
C SER A 166 -9.82 -11.76 36.68
N ARG A 167 -10.00 -13.08 36.79
CA ARG A 167 -9.62 -14.03 35.76
C ARG A 167 -10.48 -13.87 34.49
N ALA A 168 -11.78 -13.75 34.64
CA ALA A 168 -12.73 -13.59 33.54
C ALA A 168 -12.47 -12.27 32.79
N ILE A 169 -12.26 -11.15 33.50
CA ILE A 169 -11.95 -9.85 32.89
C ILE A 169 -10.70 -9.95 32.02
N ARG A 170 -9.61 -10.49 32.56
CA ARG A 170 -8.37 -10.60 31.81
C ARG A 170 -8.53 -11.46 30.56
N TYR A 171 -9.18 -12.63 30.71
CA TYR A 171 -9.41 -13.53 29.57
C TYR A 171 -10.29 -12.87 28.50
N ALA A 172 -11.35 -12.18 28.89
CA ALA A 172 -12.22 -11.46 27.98
C ALA A 172 -11.50 -10.33 27.23
N VAL A 173 -10.68 -9.54 27.93
CA VAL A 173 -9.90 -8.47 27.34
C VAL A 173 -8.88 -9.02 26.32
N GLU A 174 -8.12 -10.05 26.69
CA GLU A 174 -7.14 -10.66 25.78
C GLU A 174 -7.81 -11.31 24.55
N ARG A 175 -8.91 -12.01 24.76
CA ARG A 175 -9.68 -12.59 23.65
C ARG A 175 -10.20 -11.51 22.69
N LYS A 176 -10.73 -10.41 23.22
CA LYS A 176 -11.21 -9.28 22.39
C LYS A 176 -10.07 -8.63 21.61
N ARG A 177 -8.91 -8.45 22.25
CA ARG A 177 -7.69 -7.92 21.58
C ARG A 177 -7.25 -8.83 20.43
N SER A 178 -7.14 -10.14 20.67
CA SER A 178 -6.73 -11.11 19.65
C SER A 178 -7.69 -11.09 18.46
N LEU A 179 -8.99 -11.13 18.67
CA LEU A 179 -10.00 -11.07 17.60
C LEU A 179 -9.91 -9.77 16.81
N THR A 180 -9.63 -8.64 17.48
CA THR A 180 -9.48 -7.33 16.82
C THR A 180 -8.23 -7.29 15.95
N VAL A 181 -7.11 -7.85 16.42
CA VAL A 181 -5.86 -7.94 15.67
C VAL A 181 -6.01 -8.87 14.46
N GLU A 182 -6.60 -10.04 14.65
CA GLU A 182 -6.86 -10.99 13.55
C GLU A 182 -7.75 -10.38 12.47
N ARG A 183 -8.82 -9.68 12.87
CA ARG A 183 -9.69 -8.98 11.93
C ARG A 183 -8.94 -7.91 11.13
N LYS A 184 -8.16 -7.05 11.79
CA LYS A 184 -7.35 -6.03 11.13
C LYS A 184 -6.32 -6.63 10.17
N LEU A 185 -5.70 -7.75 10.56
CA LEU A 185 -4.75 -8.47 9.69
C LEU A 185 -5.46 -9.09 8.48
N ALA A 186 -6.65 -9.67 8.67
CA ALA A 186 -7.44 -10.23 7.58
C ALA A 186 -7.90 -9.13 6.60
N GLU A 187 -8.44 -8.02 7.11
CA GLU A 187 -8.83 -6.85 6.31
C GLU A 187 -7.64 -6.27 5.54
N GLY A 188 -6.46 -6.15 6.20
CA GLY A 188 -5.23 -5.71 5.56
C GLY A 188 -4.74 -6.66 4.46
N ARG A 189 -4.85 -7.99 4.67
CA ARG A 189 -4.50 -8.98 3.64
C ARG A 189 -5.46 -8.95 2.45
N MET A 190 -6.75 -8.84 2.68
CA MET A 190 -7.74 -8.73 1.60
C MET A 190 -7.51 -7.47 0.77
N ARG A 191 -7.33 -6.31 1.40
CA ARG A 191 -6.99 -5.06 0.71
C ARG A 191 -5.70 -5.21 -0.10
N ALA A 192 -4.64 -5.76 0.49
CA ALA A 192 -3.37 -5.98 -0.22
C ALA A 192 -3.51 -6.94 -1.41
N GLN A 193 -4.39 -7.93 -1.33
CA GLN A 193 -4.64 -8.86 -2.43
C GLN A 193 -5.45 -8.22 -3.56
N GLU A 194 -6.48 -7.47 -3.22
CA GLU A 194 -7.29 -6.70 -4.17
C GLU A 194 -6.43 -5.66 -4.88
N ASN A 195 -5.63 -4.98 -4.14
CA ASN A 195 -4.64 -4.02 -4.59
C ASN A 195 -3.68 -4.63 -5.63
N ARG A 196 -3.01 -5.76 -5.33
CA ARG A 196 -2.13 -6.44 -6.29
C ARG A 196 -2.85 -6.93 -7.55
N ARG A 197 -4.15 -7.19 -7.45
CA ARG A 197 -4.97 -7.57 -8.61
C ARG A 197 -5.22 -6.36 -9.51
N LEU A 198 -5.49 -5.21 -8.94
CA LEU A 198 -5.65 -3.95 -9.65
C LEU A 198 -4.32 -3.52 -10.29
N GLU A 199 -3.20 -3.52 -9.55
CA GLU A 199 -1.86 -3.22 -10.10
C GLU A 199 -1.56 -4.03 -11.37
N ARG A 200 -1.78 -5.35 -11.33
CA ARG A 200 -1.55 -6.22 -12.50
C ARG A 200 -2.46 -5.91 -13.69
N GLY A 201 -3.65 -5.38 -13.45
CA GLY A 201 -4.59 -4.96 -14.51
C GLY A 201 -4.29 -3.57 -15.07
N LEU A 202 -3.65 -2.72 -14.29
CA LEU A 202 -3.41 -1.31 -14.62
C LEU A 202 -2.01 -1.06 -15.20
N LEU A 203 -0.98 -1.81 -14.76
CA LEU A 203 0.35 -1.72 -15.37
C LEU A 203 0.34 -2.38 -16.76
N PRO A 204 0.94 -1.73 -17.77
CA PRO A 204 0.89 -2.22 -19.15
C PRO A 204 1.72 -3.48 -19.34
N THR A 205 1.20 -4.39 -20.16
CA THR A 205 2.06 -5.38 -20.81
C THR A 205 2.58 -4.77 -22.10
N PRO A 206 3.91 -4.65 -22.30
CA PRO A 206 4.48 -4.06 -23.52
C PRO A 206 4.12 -4.91 -24.74
N LEU A 207 3.75 -4.25 -25.83
CA LEU A 207 3.44 -4.90 -27.10
C LEU A 207 4.69 -4.85 -28.01
N LEU A 208 5.70 -5.66 -27.72
CA LEU A 208 6.99 -5.67 -28.41
C LEU A 208 7.27 -6.96 -29.19
N GLU A 209 6.25 -7.76 -29.49
CA GLU A 209 6.41 -9.00 -30.23
C GLU A 209 7.10 -8.74 -31.59
N GLY A 210 8.16 -9.50 -31.86
CA GLY A 210 8.97 -9.34 -33.07
C GLY A 210 9.93 -8.14 -33.07
N SER A 211 10.09 -7.39 -31.94
CA SER A 211 11.11 -6.37 -31.78
C SER A 211 12.45 -6.99 -31.35
N ALA A 212 13.57 -6.42 -31.83
CA ALA A 212 14.90 -6.75 -31.35
C ALA A 212 15.29 -5.98 -30.07
N LEU A 213 14.42 -5.07 -29.59
CA LEU A 213 14.66 -4.29 -28.39
C LEU A 213 14.31 -5.11 -27.15
N ARG A 214 15.16 -5.01 -26.12
CA ARG A 214 14.85 -5.48 -24.77
C ARG A 214 14.16 -4.38 -24.01
N PHE A 215 13.26 -4.77 -23.14
CA PHE A 215 12.44 -3.89 -22.32
C PHE A 215 12.58 -4.25 -20.86
N ALA A 216 12.77 -3.25 -20.03
CA ALA A 216 12.60 -3.36 -18.58
C ALA A 216 11.82 -2.14 -18.09
N ALA A 217 10.96 -2.33 -17.11
CA ALA A 217 10.25 -1.24 -16.47
C ALA A 217 10.18 -1.44 -14.95
N ARG A 218 10.10 -0.33 -14.24
CA ARG A 218 9.92 -0.35 -12.80
C ARG A 218 8.98 0.77 -12.39
N TYR A 219 8.00 0.41 -11.58
CA TYR A 219 7.05 1.33 -10.98
C TYR A 219 7.08 1.19 -9.46
N ARG A 220 7.08 2.30 -8.74
CA ARG A 220 6.99 2.35 -7.29
C ARG A 220 6.15 3.54 -6.86
N PRO A 221 5.02 3.31 -6.16
CA PRO A 221 4.24 4.40 -5.62
C PRO A 221 4.99 5.09 -4.47
N GLY A 222 4.74 6.38 -4.33
CA GLY A 222 5.25 7.22 -3.26
C GLY A 222 4.68 6.89 -1.89
N ARG A 223 4.73 7.85 -0.94
CA ARG A 223 4.31 7.68 0.47
C ARG A 223 2.84 7.36 0.67
N SER A 224 1.97 7.77 -0.24
CA SER A 224 0.57 7.41 -0.12
C SER A 224 0.49 5.89 -0.24
N ARG A 225 -0.15 5.23 0.69
CA ARG A 225 -0.47 3.79 0.61
C ARG A 225 -1.38 3.48 -0.60
N ALA A 226 -1.41 4.40 -1.57
CA ALA A 226 -2.03 4.23 -2.85
C ALA A 226 -1.28 3.14 -3.62
N LEU A 227 -2.00 2.43 -4.43
CA LEU A 227 -1.50 1.34 -5.25
C LEU A 227 -0.82 1.80 -6.49
N LEU A 228 -1.31 2.90 -7.03
CA LEU A 228 -0.87 3.61 -8.21
C LEU A 228 -0.96 5.08 -7.88
N GLY A 229 -0.04 5.86 -8.39
CA GLY A 229 -0.10 7.30 -8.43
C GLY A 229 -0.34 7.80 -9.83
N GLY A 230 -0.04 9.08 -10.07
CA GLY A 230 -0.20 9.74 -11.37
C GLY A 230 0.69 9.22 -12.48
N ASP A 231 1.78 8.54 -12.14
CA ASP A 231 2.75 8.00 -13.10
C ASP A 231 2.18 6.90 -13.99
N PHE A 232 2.44 6.99 -15.28
CA PHE A 232 2.01 5.98 -16.25
C PHE A 232 3.05 5.82 -17.38
N TYR A 233 3.12 4.64 -17.98
CA TYR A 233 4.00 4.35 -19.12
C TYR A 233 3.39 3.30 -20.04
N ASP A 234 3.87 3.24 -21.28
CA ASP A 234 3.52 2.18 -22.22
C ASP A 234 4.58 2.01 -23.31
N THR A 235 4.54 0.86 -23.99
CA THR A 235 5.43 0.59 -25.12
C THR A 235 4.72 -0.32 -26.12
N VAL A 236 4.69 0.10 -27.38
CA VAL A 236 3.97 -0.57 -28.49
C VAL A 236 4.86 -0.63 -29.72
N ARG A 237 4.91 -1.78 -30.38
CA ARG A 237 5.47 -1.92 -31.71
C ARG A 237 4.33 -1.92 -32.75
N THR A 238 4.39 -1.02 -33.70
CA THR A 238 3.41 -0.94 -34.82
C THR A 238 3.79 -1.87 -35.97
N PRO A 239 2.84 -2.18 -36.89
CA PRO A 239 3.08 -3.12 -38.00
C PRO A 239 4.21 -2.74 -38.94
N ASP A 240 4.53 -1.46 -39.07
CA ASP A 240 5.66 -0.95 -39.85
C ASP A 240 7.03 -1.20 -39.20
N GLY A 241 7.02 -1.73 -37.95
CA GLY A 241 8.22 -2.06 -37.19
C GLY A 241 8.71 -0.96 -36.27
N THR A 242 8.10 0.21 -36.28
CA THR A 242 8.42 1.32 -35.36
C THR A 242 8.05 0.91 -33.94
N VAL A 243 8.92 1.21 -32.98
CA VAL A 243 8.64 1.03 -31.54
C VAL A 243 8.35 2.38 -30.93
N HIS A 244 7.18 2.52 -30.38
CA HIS A 244 6.72 3.69 -29.68
C HIS A 244 6.77 3.42 -28.17
N ALA A 245 7.37 4.34 -27.41
CA ALA A 245 7.39 4.30 -25.95
C ALA A 245 6.93 5.63 -25.40
N MET A 246 6.23 5.60 -24.28
CA MET A 246 5.88 6.80 -23.56
C MET A 246 6.00 6.60 -22.04
N ILE A 247 6.23 7.69 -21.35
CA ILE A 247 6.12 7.82 -19.91
C ILE A 247 5.52 9.19 -19.59
N GLY A 248 4.69 9.26 -18.56
CA GLY A 248 4.05 10.49 -18.15
C GLY A 248 3.69 10.46 -16.69
N ASP A 249 3.31 11.62 -16.17
CA ASP A 249 2.88 11.84 -14.82
C ASP A 249 1.73 12.85 -14.80
N VAL A 250 0.65 12.52 -14.09
CA VAL A 250 -0.48 13.40 -13.82
C VAL A 250 -0.20 14.15 -12.54
N CYS A 251 -0.26 15.50 -12.59
CA CYS A 251 0.00 16.33 -11.42
C CYS A 251 -0.97 15.99 -10.27
N GLY A 252 -0.40 15.84 -9.06
CA GLY A 252 -1.17 15.47 -7.87
C GLY A 252 -0.95 14.01 -7.46
N HIS A 253 -1.68 13.59 -6.45
CA HIS A 253 -1.53 12.23 -5.89
C HIS A 253 -2.87 11.74 -5.34
N GLY A 254 -3.35 10.67 -5.87
CA GLY A 254 -4.59 10.06 -5.40
C GLY A 254 -5.20 9.08 -6.38
N PRO A 255 -6.37 8.56 -6.04
CA PRO A 255 -7.08 7.61 -6.90
C PRO A 255 -7.56 8.20 -8.23
N ASP A 256 -7.91 9.48 -8.24
CA ASP A 256 -8.46 10.17 -9.40
C ASP A 256 -7.34 10.45 -10.41
N GLU A 257 -6.16 10.92 -9.94
CA GLU A 257 -4.97 11.11 -10.77
C GLU A 257 -4.45 9.78 -11.34
N ALA A 258 -4.47 8.73 -10.52
CA ALA A 258 -4.12 7.38 -10.97
C ALA A 258 -5.08 6.85 -12.05
N ALA A 259 -6.38 7.11 -11.91
CA ALA A 259 -7.38 6.73 -12.93
C ALA A 259 -7.14 7.49 -14.24
N LEU A 260 -6.92 8.80 -14.17
CA LEU A 260 -6.63 9.63 -15.33
C LEU A 260 -5.33 9.19 -16.04
N GLY A 261 -4.28 8.85 -15.29
CA GLY A 261 -3.04 8.29 -15.85
C GLY A 261 -3.28 7.01 -16.65
N VAL A 262 -4.15 6.10 -16.16
CA VAL A 262 -4.55 4.89 -16.89
C VAL A 262 -5.36 5.23 -18.16
N GLU A 263 -6.27 6.18 -18.10
CA GLU A 263 -7.08 6.64 -19.23
C GLU A 263 -6.20 7.23 -20.33
N LEU A 264 -5.26 8.11 -19.97
CA LEU A 264 -4.29 8.68 -20.90
C LEU A 264 -3.39 7.60 -21.52
N ARG A 265 -2.93 6.63 -20.73
CA ARG A 265 -2.17 5.50 -21.24
C ARG A 265 -2.94 4.68 -22.27
N ILE A 266 -4.21 4.35 -21.99
CA ILE A 266 -5.06 3.58 -22.89
C ILE A 266 -5.34 4.39 -24.17
N ALA A 267 -5.64 5.68 -24.02
CA ALA A 267 -5.85 6.58 -25.16
C ALA A 267 -4.58 6.66 -26.03
N TRP A 268 -3.40 6.87 -25.42
CA TRP A 268 -2.13 6.89 -26.13
C TRP A 268 -1.90 5.59 -26.94
N ARG A 269 -2.13 4.42 -26.32
CA ARG A 269 -1.99 3.12 -27.00
C ARG A 269 -2.92 3.01 -28.20
N ALA A 270 -4.18 3.40 -28.04
CA ALA A 270 -5.17 3.35 -29.12
C ALA A 270 -4.80 4.30 -30.27
N LEU A 271 -4.41 5.52 -29.97
CA LEU A 271 -3.99 6.53 -30.96
C LEU A 271 -2.72 6.10 -31.70
N THR A 272 -1.73 5.55 -30.98
CA THR A 272 -0.50 5.01 -31.58
C THR A 272 -0.80 3.87 -32.54
N LEU A 273 -1.65 2.91 -32.13
CA LEU A 273 -2.09 1.81 -33.00
C LEU A 273 -2.93 2.29 -34.21
N ALA A 274 -3.61 3.43 -34.08
CA ALA A 274 -4.29 4.10 -35.20
C ALA A 274 -3.34 4.89 -36.12
N GLY A 275 -2.03 4.95 -35.81
CA GLY A 275 -1.01 5.56 -36.62
C GLY A 275 -0.67 7.02 -36.28
N LEU A 276 -1.20 7.57 -35.18
CA LEU A 276 -0.83 8.90 -34.72
C LEU A 276 0.53 8.84 -34.01
N CYS A 277 1.33 9.90 -34.16
CA CYS A 277 2.62 10.07 -33.48
C CYS A 277 2.96 11.56 -33.32
N GLY A 278 3.95 11.86 -32.47
CA GLY A 278 4.49 13.20 -32.26
C GLY A 278 3.44 14.24 -31.87
N ASP A 279 3.53 15.44 -32.41
CA ASP A 279 2.69 16.60 -32.11
C ASP A 279 1.18 16.32 -32.26
N GLN A 280 0.79 15.59 -33.32
CA GLN A 280 -0.62 15.25 -33.55
C GLN A 280 -1.18 14.31 -32.47
N LEU A 281 -0.41 13.30 -32.05
CA LEU A 281 -0.78 12.41 -30.96
C LEU A 281 -0.94 13.17 -29.65
N LEU A 282 0.03 14.02 -29.33
CA LEU A 282 -0.01 14.81 -28.08
C LEU A 282 -1.17 15.81 -28.05
N GLY A 283 -1.48 16.44 -29.20
CA GLY A 283 -2.66 17.30 -29.33
C GLY A 283 -3.96 16.57 -29.05
N THR A 284 -4.13 15.37 -29.59
CA THR A 284 -5.33 14.55 -29.32
C THR A 284 -5.38 14.07 -27.87
N LEU A 285 -4.22 13.71 -27.28
CA LEU A 285 -4.18 13.36 -25.87
C LEU A 285 -4.52 14.53 -24.96
N GLN A 286 -4.12 15.75 -25.30
CA GLN A 286 -4.52 16.94 -24.56
C GLN A 286 -6.04 17.10 -24.58
N GLU A 287 -6.69 16.91 -25.73
CA GLU A 287 -8.16 16.94 -25.83
C GLU A 287 -8.81 15.89 -24.91
N VAL A 288 -8.25 14.66 -24.85
CA VAL A 288 -8.70 13.62 -23.92
C VAL A 288 -8.55 14.07 -22.48
N LEU A 289 -7.37 14.56 -22.09
CA LEU A 289 -7.10 15.07 -20.74
C LEU A 289 -8.13 16.16 -20.34
N GLU A 290 -8.36 17.14 -21.21
CA GLU A 290 -9.26 18.26 -20.96
C GLU A 290 -10.71 17.84 -20.76
N HIS A 291 -11.13 16.71 -21.35
CA HIS A 291 -12.49 16.17 -21.17
C HIS A 291 -12.63 15.27 -19.93
N GLU A 292 -11.58 14.55 -19.55
CA GLU A 292 -11.63 13.55 -18.48
C GLU A 292 -11.17 14.10 -17.12
N ARG A 293 -10.38 15.19 -17.08
CA ARG A 293 -9.92 15.79 -15.82
C ARG A 293 -11.08 16.36 -15.01
N SER A 294 -11.05 16.14 -13.70
CA SER A 294 -12.07 16.62 -12.77
C SER A 294 -11.96 18.12 -12.43
N ASP A 295 -10.79 18.73 -12.69
CA ASP A 295 -10.47 20.12 -12.42
C ASP A 295 -9.58 20.69 -13.54
N GLU A 296 -9.77 21.97 -13.90
CA GLU A 296 -8.97 22.66 -14.91
C GLU A 296 -7.49 22.83 -14.50
N GLU A 297 -7.16 22.75 -13.22
CA GLU A 297 -5.79 22.83 -12.71
C GLU A 297 -5.01 21.53 -12.93
N ILE A 298 -5.68 20.41 -13.24
CA ILE A 298 -5.02 19.12 -13.50
C ILE A 298 -4.38 19.17 -14.89
N PHE A 299 -3.08 18.84 -14.92
CA PHE A 299 -2.26 18.71 -16.12
C PHE A 299 -1.46 17.40 -16.07
N ALA A 300 -0.87 17.01 -17.20
CA ALA A 300 -0.01 15.86 -17.24
C ALA A 300 1.28 16.16 -17.99
N THR A 301 2.42 15.73 -17.44
CA THR A 301 3.69 15.73 -18.16
C THR A 301 3.82 14.45 -18.96
N LEU A 302 4.43 14.53 -20.15
CA LEU A 302 4.59 13.35 -21.02
C LEU A 302 5.88 13.43 -21.85
N CYS A 303 6.60 12.30 -21.92
CA CYS A 303 7.62 12.05 -22.91
C CYS A 303 7.15 10.93 -23.85
N THR A 304 7.22 11.15 -25.16
CA THR A 304 6.99 10.09 -26.16
C THR A 304 8.20 9.95 -27.08
N VAL A 305 8.54 8.70 -27.38
CA VAL A 305 9.72 8.33 -28.18
C VAL A 305 9.27 7.34 -29.28
N ASP A 306 9.59 7.67 -30.53
CA ASP A 306 9.31 6.82 -31.70
C ASP A 306 10.63 6.32 -32.27
N ILE A 307 10.97 5.04 -32.05
CA ILE A 307 12.22 4.41 -32.50
C ILE A 307 12.01 3.79 -33.87
N THR A 308 12.84 4.17 -34.83
CA THR A 308 12.77 3.63 -36.20
C THR A 308 12.92 2.11 -36.25
N PRO A 309 12.37 1.41 -37.28
CA PRO A 309 12.44 -0.05 -37.39
C PRO A 309 13.86 -0.62 -37.39
N ASP A 310 14.84 0.15 -37.89
CA ASP A 310 16.26 -0.21 -37.83
C ASP A 310 16.90 0.02 -36.44
N GLY A 311 16.16 0.64 -35.53
CA GLY A 311 16.59 0.93 -34.15
C GLY A 311 17.74 1.94 -34.04
N ARG A 312 18.05 2.70 -35.10
CA ARG A 312 19.20 3.61 -35.13
C ARG A 312 18.88 5.05 -34.83
N ARG A 313 17.64 5.44 -34.98
CA ARG A 313 17.13 6.81 -34.77
C ARG A 313 15.87 6.80 -33.95
N ALA A 314 15.64 7.89 -33.26
CA ALA A 314 14.40 8.13 -32.55
C ALA A 314 13.90 9.56 -32.78
N GLY A 315 12.59 9.73 -32.84
CA GLY A 315 11.95 11.03 -32.68
C GLY A 315 11.42 11.15 -31.27
N VAL A 316 11.72 12.27 -30.60
CA VAL A 316 11.32 12.53 -29.21
C VAL A 316 10.47 13.78 -29.16
N CYS A 317 9.33 13.72 -28.46
CA CYS A 317 8.53 14.88 -28.08
C CYS A 317 8.42 14.92 -26.56
N LEU A 318 8.59 16.10 -25.99
CA LEU A 318 8.48 16.38 -24.56
C LEU A 318 7.33 17.35 -24.31
N ALA A 319 6.46 17.03 -23.39
CA ALA A 319 5.35 17.85 -22.91
C ALA A 319 5.55 18.12 -21.41
N GLY A 320 6.41 19.08 -21.07
CA GLY A 320 6.74 19.40 -19.67
C GLY A 320 7.50 18.32 -18.91
N HIS A 321 7.94 17.25 -19.58
CA HIS A 321 8.51 16.06 -18.96
C HIS A 321 10.05 16.05 -18.99
N PRO A 322 10.73 15.43 -18.00
CA PRO A 322 12.18 15.28 -18.00
C PRO A 322 12.70 14.60 -19.28
N ALA A 323 13.86 15.05 -19.77
CA ALA A 323 14.49 14.46 -20.95
C ALA A 323 15.01 13.05 -20.65
N PRO A 324 14.82 12.07 -21.57
CA PRO A 324 15.37 10.73 -21.45
C PRO A 324 16.90 10.71 -21.34
N LEU A 325 17.44 9.70 -20.67
CA LEU A 325 18.87 9.43 -20.58
C LEU A 325 19.26 8.40 -21.66
N LEU A 326 20.30 8.72 -22.44
CA LEU A 326 20.86 7.85 -23.44
C LEU A 326 22.28 7.41 -23.06
N ALA A 327 22.49 6.09 -22.98
CA ALA A 327 23.80 5.48 -22.79
C ALA A 327 24.23 4.72 -24.04
N ARG A 328 25.50 4.87 -24.43
CA ARG A 328 26.10 4.17 -25.58
C ARG A 328 27.46 3.57 -25.17
N PRO A 329 27.85 2.41 -25.72
CA PRO A 329 29.17 1.86 -25.44
C PRO A 329 30.31 2.87 -25.75
N GLY A 330 31.26 2.96 -24.81
CA GLY A 330 32.43 3.82 -24.96
C GLY A 330 32.17 5.33 -24.85
N ARG A 331 30.96 5.74 -24.47
CA ARG A 331 30.62 7.16 -24.18
C ARG A 331 29.94 7.28 -22.82
N PRO A 332 30.14 8.39 -22.10
CA PRO A 332 29.36 8.68 -20.92
C PRO A 332 27.86 8.77 -21.28
N ALA A 333 27.00 8.29 -20.40
CA ALA A 333 25.57 8.52 -20.57
C ALA A 333 25.26 10.02 -20.55
N GLU A 334 24.26 10.44 -21.30
CA GLU A 334 23.89 11.84 -21.48
C GLU A 334 22.36 11.99 -21.48
N LEU A 335 21.87 13.17 -21.07
CA LEU A 335 20.47 13.52 -21.28
C LEU A 335 20.25 13.94 -22.72
N LEU A 336 19.10 13.57 -23.29
CA LEU A 336 18.71 14.04 -24.61
C LEU A 336 18.45 15.56 -24.60
N PRO A 337 18.53 16.25 -25.77
CA PRO A 337 18.25 17.67 -25.84
C PRO A 337 16.87 18.05 -25.32
N TYR A 338 16.81 19.12 -24.53
CA TYR A 338 15.61 19.63 -23.89
C TYR A 338 15.07 20.93 -24.53
N ASP A 339 15.74 21.48 -25.50
CA ASP A 339 15.47 22.81 -26.11
C ASP A 339 14.08 22.91 -26.76
N ASN A 340 13.52 21.79 -27.19
CA ASN A 340 12.23 21.70 -27.86
C ASN A 340 11.12 21.17 -26.91
N ASN A 341 11.28 21.32 -25.60
CA ASN A 341 10.24 20.91 -24.65
C ASN A 341 9.02 21.84 -24.77
N GLY A 342 7.85 21.26 -25.06
CA GLY A 342 6.58 21.96 -25.04
C GLY A 342 5.97 22.01 -23.62
N PRO A 343 4.88 22.75 -23.41
CA PRO A 343 4.18 22.78 -22.13
C PRO A 343 3.59 21.39 -21.81
N ALA A 344 3.35 21.12 -20.50
CA ALA A 344 2.58 19.95 -20.09
C ALA A 344 1.18 19.96 -20.72
N LEU A 345 0.61 18.77 -20.95
CA LEU A 345 -0.73 18.63 -21.48
C LEU A 345 -1.75 19.28 -20.53
N GLY A 346 -2.69 20.04 -21.07
CA GLY A 346 -3.72 20.73 -20.31
C GLY A 346 -3.31 22.09 -19.74
N MET A 347 -2.05 22.52 -19.87
CA MET A 347 -1.58 23.83 -19.39
C MET A 347 -1.82 24.98 -20.38
N LEU A 348 -1.79 24.71 -21.67
CA LEU A 348 -1.89 25.76 -22.67
C LEU A 348 -2.70 25.28 -23.89
N GLU A 349 -3.79 25.99 -24.19
CA GLU A 349 -4.61 25.75 -25.37
C GLU A 349 -3.78 25.97 -26.66
N GLY A 350 -3.92 25.06 -27.63
CA GLY A 350 -3.22 25.13 -28.90
C GLY A 350 -1.71 24.90 -28.80
N ALA A 351 -1.24 24.30 -27.71
CA ALA A 351 0.16 23.93 -27.51
C ALA A 351 0.73 23.08 -28.66
N ARG A 352 2.04 23.14 -28.83
CA ARG A 352 2.79 22.37 -29.83
C ARG A 352 3.98 21.67 -29.17
N TRP A 353 4.28 20.48 -29.67
CA TRP A 353 5.36 19.64 -29.18
C TRP A 353 6.31 19.24 -30.32
N PRO A 354 7.29 20.09 -30.64
CA PRO A 354 8.21 19.85 -31.73
C PRO A 354 8.97 18.53 -31.54
N ARG A 355 9.04 17.73 -32.60
CA ARG A 355 9.75 16.45 -32.58
C ARG A 355 11.25 16.63 -32.80
N THR A 356 12.03 16.28 -31.80
CA THR A 356 13.50 16.25 -31.88
C THR A 356 13.97 14.90 -32.42
N GLN A 357 14.82 14.93 -33.50
CA GLN A 357 15.43 13.71 -34.03
C GLN A 357 16.74 13.43 -33.31
N VAL A 358 16.91 12.18 -32.89
CA VAL A 358 18.08 11.70 -32.13
C VAL A 358 18.72 10.51 -32.85
N GLU A 359 20.03 10.55 -33.07
CA GLU A 359 20.80 9.40 -33.53
C GLU A 359 21.16 8.52 -32.34
N LEU A 360 20.59 7.31 -32.26
CA LEU A 360 20.83 6.34 -31.20
C LEU A 360 22.12 5.53 -31.43
N GLY A 361 22.40 5.16 -32.69
CA GLY A 361 23.54 4.32 -33.06
C GLY A 361 23.17 2.82 -33.16
N ALA A 362 24.19 1.97 -33.13
CA ALA A 362 24.02 0.53 -33.27
C ALA A 362 23.64 -0.14 -31.95
N GLU A 363 24.28 0.27 -30.86
CA GLU A 363 24.06 -0.25 -29.50
C GLU A 363 23.79 0.91 -28.56
N TRP A 364 22.75 0.78 -27.76
CA TRP A 364 22.33 1.84 -26.84
C TRP A 364 21.37 1.33 -25.79
N SER A 365 21.29 2.08 -24.68
CA SER A 365 20.24 1.99 -23.65
C SER A 365 19.58 3.35 -23.52
N LEU A 366 18.26 3.40 -23.61
CA LEU A 366 17.46 4.61 -23.46
C LEU A 366 16.55 4.45 -22.23
N MET A 367 16.76 5.31 -21.23
CA MET A 367 15.99 5.32 -20.00
C MET A 367 15.07 6.55 -19.97
N LEU A 368 13.77 6.29 -19.88
CA LEU A 368 12.73 7.27 -19.58
C LEU A 368 12.42 7.18 -18.09
N TYR A 369 12.11 8.30 -17.44
CA TYR A 369 11.88 8.36 -15.99
C TYR A 369 10.96 9.53 -15.63
N THR A 370 10.18 9.37 -14.56
CA THR A 370 9.38 10.43 -13.96
C THR A 370 10.20 11.23 -12.93
N ASP A 371 9.71 12.38 -12.53
CA ASP A 371 10.43 13.32 -11.66
C ASP A 371 10.69 12.77 -10.26
N GLY A 372 9.89 11.83 -9.75
CA GLY A 372 10.16 11.14 -8.48
C GLY A 372 11.56 10.52 -8.41
N LEU A 373 12.20 10.17 -9.55
CA LEU A 373 13.58 9.70 -9.58
C LEU A 373 14.60 10.80 -9.25
N ILE A 374 14.30 12.06 -9.57
CA ILE A 374 15.19 13.21 -9.35
C ILE A 374 14.90 13.96 -8.06
N GLU A 375 13.87 13.56 -7.32
CA GLU A 375 13.44 14.17 -6.07
C GLU A 375 14.17 13.63 -4.82
N GLY A 376 15.12 12.71 -4.98
CA GLY A 376 15.96 12.20 -3.90
C GLY A 376 16.60 13.34 -3.10
N ARG A 377 16.59 13.24 -1.75
CA ARG A 377 17.20 14.24 -0.87
C ARG A 377 18.68 14.00 -0.73
N VAL A 378 19.48 15.02 -1.04
CA VAL A 378 20.94 14.98 -0.92
C VAL A 378 21.37 15.70 0.38
N GLY A 379 22.08 14.97 1.25
CA GLY A 379 22.61 15.53 2.51
C GLY A 379 21.56 15.90 3.54
N SER A 380 21.94 16.69 4.54
CA SER A 380 21.06 17.13 5.66
C SER A 380 20.25 18.40 5.35
N GLY A 381 20.47 19.05 4.19
CA GLY A 381 19.91 20.36 3.87
C GLY A 381 18.57 20.34 3.12
N GLY A 382 18.07 19.18 2.74
CA GLY A 382 16.83 19.08 1.95
C GLY A 382 16.97 19.41 0.47
N GLU A 383 18.20 19.55 -0.03
CA GLU A 383 18.50 19.70 -1.45
C GLU A 383 18.07 18.44 -2.23
N ARG A 384 17.49 18.64 -3.42
CA ARG A 384 17.04 17.53 -4.28
C ARG A 384 18.19 17.08 -5.18
N LEU A 385 18.19 15.80 -5.54
CA LEU A 385 19.16 15.16 -6.43
C LEU A 385 19.25 15.90 -7.79
N GLY A 386 18.10 16.27 -8.34
CA GLY A 386 18.01 16.91 -9.62
C GLY A 386 18.45 16.02 -10.78
N GLN A 387 18.36 16.54 -12.01
CA GLN A 387 18.75 15.79 -13.21
C GLN A 387 20.25 15.51 -13.27
N GLU A 388 21.10 16.45 -12.84
CA GLU A 388 22.56 16.27 -12.84
C GLU A 388 22.97 15.16 -11.86
N GLY A 389 22.48 15.20 -10.63
CA GLY A 389 22.76 14.18 -9.64
C GLY A 389 22.26 12.79 -10.06
N MET A 390 21.07 12.71 -10.65
CA MET A 390 20.55 11.46 -11.22
C MET A 390 21.44 10.95 -12.37
N LEU A 391 21.89 11.83 -13.27
CA LEU A 391 22.78 11.45 -14.36
C LEU A 391 24.11 10.89 -13.83
N GLU A 392 24.70 11.51 -12.81
CA GLU A 392 25.93 11.02 -12.17
C GLU A 392 25.71 9.66 -11.47
N MET A 393 24.59 9.50 -10.76
CA MET A 393 24.19 8.26 -10.13
C MET A 393 24.11 7.13 -11.16
N VAL A 394 23.39 7.34 -12.26
CA VAL A 394 23.22 6.33 -13.32
C VAL A 394 24.54 6.04 -14.03
N ARG A 395 25.39 7.06 -14.30
CA ARG A 395 26.72 6.86 -14.87
C ARG A 395 27.59 5.95 -14.02
N ARG A 396 27.58 6.15 -12.70
CA ARG A 396 28.32 5.30 -11.76
C ARG A 396 27.80 3.87 -11.80
N GLN A 397 26.48 3.69 -11.71
CA GLN A 397 25.84 2.36 -11.73
C GLN A 397 26.10 1.61 -13.05
N LEU A 398 26.09 2.30 -14.20
CA LEU A 398 26.49 1.74 -15.50
C LEU A 398 27.97 1.36 -15.51
N GLY A 399 28.83 2.19 -14.91
CA GLY A 399 30.27 1.90 -14.75
C GLY A 399 30.56 0.68 -13.87
N GLU A 400 29.69 0.38 -12.94
CA GLU A 400 29.70 -0.86 -12.11
C GLU A 400 29.18 -2.09 -12.87
N GLY A 401 28.76 -1.93 -14.13
CA GLY A 401 28.27 -3.01 -15.00
C GLY A 401 26.78 -3.32 -14.82
N LEU A 402 26.02 -2.49 -14.13
CA LEU A 402 24.58 -2.66 -14.00
C LEU A 402 23.87 -2.33 -15.33
N GLY A 403 22.83 -3.11 -15.66
CA GLY A 403 22.02 -2.89 -16.85
C GLY A 403 20.63 -3.55 -16.69
N GLY A 404 19.71 -3.27 -17.61
CA GLY A 404 18.38 -3.83 -17.59
C GLY A 404 17.62 -3.57 -16.27
N GLU A 405 16.93 -4.56 -15.78
CA GLU A 405 16.16 -4.46 -14.53
C GLU A 405 17.04 -4.19 -13.29
N ALA A 406 18.30 -4.65 -13.29
CA ALA A 406 19.22 -4.42 -12.18
C ALA A 406 19.57 -2.93 -12.02
N LEU A 407 19.79 -2.21 -13.14
CA LEU A 407 20.00 -0.78 -13.15
C LEU A 407 18.78 -0.03 -12.59
N LEU A 408 17.58 -0.34 -13.10
CA LEU A 408 16.35 0.31 -12.63
C LEU A 408 16.13 0.11 -11.15
N ARG A 409 16.40 -1.10 -10.65
CA ARG A 409 16.28 -1.43 -9.24
C ARG A 409 17.28 -0.67 -8.37
N ALA A 410 18.52 -0.56 -8.81
CA ALA A 410 19.56 0.16 -8.10
C ALA A 410 19.22 1.66 -8.01
N ALA A 411 18.81 2.28 -9.12
CA ALA A 411 18.42 3.69 -9.14
C ALA A 411 17.29 4.02 -8.18
N VAL A 412 16.18 3.24 -8.22
CA VAL A 412 15.04 3.46 -7.31
C VAL A 412 15.42 3.22 -5.85
N ASN A 413 16.22 2.20 -5.56
CA ASN A 413 16.64 1.92 -4.18
C ASN A 413 17.51 3.03 -3.61
N GLU A 414 18.44 3.58 -4.41
CA GLU A 414 19.32 4.67 -3.98
C GLU A 414 18.52 5.95 -3.67
N VAL A 415 17.58 6.34 -4.52
CA VAL A 415 16.67 7.48 -4.24
C VAL A 415 15.84 7.24 -2.98
N ARG A 416 15.34 6.01 -2.79
CA ARG A 416 14.61 5.66 -1.58
C ARG A 416 15.48 5.76 -0.31
N GLU A 417 16.74 5.33 -0.39
CA GLU A 417 17.69 5.44 0.74
C GLU A 417 18.02 6.90 1.05
N MET A 418 18.21 7.75 0.03
CA MET A 418 18.37 9.20 0.19
C MET A 418 17.19 9.85 0.92
N ASN A 419 15.98 9.33 0.72
CA ASN A 419 14.75 9.80 1.36
C ASN A 419 14.48 9.16 2.74
N GLY A 420 15.42 8.40 3.30
CA GLY A 420 15.28 7.75 4.61
C GLY A 420 14.42 6.49 4.58
N GLY A 421 14.32 5.80 3.45
CA GLY A 421 13.68 4.50 3.31
C GLY A 421 12.30 4.51 2.65
N GLU A 422 11.74 5.69 2.36
CA GLU A 422 10.50 5.88 1.61
C GLU A 422 10.72 6.78 0.40
N LEU A 423 9.90 6.65 -0.63
CA LEU A 423 9.86 7.60 -1.75
C LEU A 423 8.99 8.81 -1.38
N THR A 424 9.35 9.98 -1.88
CA THR A 424 8.59 11.23 -1.68
C THR A 424 7.45 11.35 -2.67
N ASP A 425 7.66 10.80 -3.87
CA ASP A 425 6.71 10.78 -4.97
C ASP A 425 6.71 9.43 -5.67
N ASP A 426 5.78 9.22 -6.59
CA ASP A 426 5.74 8.06 -7.47
C ASP A 426 6.98 8.03 -8.37
N VAL A 427 7.43 6.84 -8.70
CA VAL A 427 8.59 6.65 -9.59
C VAL A 427 8.25 5.61 -10.62
N ALA A 428 8.23 6.02 -11.88
CA ALA A 428 8.18 5.14 -13.03
C ALA A 428 9.48 5.23 -13.84
N LEU A 429 9.98 4.09 -14.27
CA LEU A 429 11.15 3.97 -15.13
C LEU A 429 10.85 3.01 -16.27
N VAL A 430 11.25 3.37 -17.46
CA VAL A 430 11.25 2.49 -18.64
C VAL A 430 12.65 2.49 -19.23
N LEU A 431 13.20 1.31 -19.48
CA LEU A 431 14.48 1.11 -20.14
C LEU A 431 14.28 0.28 -21.41
N LEU A 432 14.70 0.83 -22.50
CA LEU A 432 14.79 0.15 -23.80
C LEU A 432 16.26 -0.04 -24.13
N ASP A 433 16.66 -1.26 -24.44
CA ASP A 433 18.02 -1.62 -24.80
C ASP A 433 18.07 -2.23 -26.20
N ARG A 434 19.04 -1.77 -27.00
CA ARG A 434 19.44 -2.42 -28.23
C ARG A 434 20.87 -2.93 -28.09
N GLN A 435 21.02 -4.23 -28.23
CA GLN A 435 22.33 -4.88 -28.34
C GLN A 435 22.66 -5.11 -29.82
N GLY A 436 23.91 -5.01 -30.17
CA GLY A 436 24.43 -5.22 -31.51
C GLY A 436 24.40 -6.69 -31.93
#